data_b620befe965b3f0c090c80b5b1245aca
#
_entry.id   b620befe965b3f0c090c80b5b1245aca
#
_cell.length_a   1.000
_cell.length_b   1.000
_cell.length_c   1.000
_cell.angle_alpha   90.00
_cell.angle_beta   90.00
_cell.angle_gamma   90.00
#
_symmetry.space_group_name_H-M   'P 1'
#
loop_
_entity.id
_entity.type
_entity.pdbx_description
1 polymer ?
#
loop_
_entity_poly.entity_id
_entity_poly.type
_entity_poly.pdbx_seq_one_letter_code
_entity_poly.pdbx_strand_id
1 'polypeptide(L)'
;GLAKRCLVIGTETLSRVIDQYDRDSMIFSDGAGATIIEAVEGSDDSAGIIASSMQSHCNDELKYITMGKSYLPNADPSVRYIKMKGRKVYEYAIKNVPLAMKACLEKSGVDVTAVKKFFLHQANEKMDEGFIKALFKLYSIREVPKDIMPMSIHKLGNSSVATIPTLYDLVKRGELSNHQLERGDIVMFASVGAGMNINAICYRV
;
A
#
# COMPACT_ATOMS: atom_id res chain seq x y z
N GLY A 1 18.53 -15.14 -9.21
CA GLY A 1 19.28 -15.36 -10.42
C GLY A 1 18.55 -16.04 -11.58
N LEU A 2 17.19 -16.26 -11.50
CA LEU A 2 16.44 -16.88 -12.61
C LEU A 2 16.19 -15.90 -13.77
N ALA A 3 16.14 -14.60 -13.50
CA ALA A 3 15.96 -13.56 -14.51
C ALA A 3 16.78 -12.32 -14.15
N LYS A 4 17.27 -11.61 -15.18
CA LYS A 4 17.95 -10.31 -15.02
C LYS A 4 16.97 -9.15 -14.95
N ARG A 5 15.82 -9.29 -15.63
CA ARG A 5 14.74 -8.30 -15.66
C ARG A 5 13.41 -8.99 -15.41
N CYS A 6 12.58 -8.36 -14.57
CA CYS A 6 11.22 -8.81 -14.28
C CYS A 6 10.25 -7.65 -14.53
N LEU A 7 9.20 -7.89 -15.30
CA LEU A 7 8.07 -6.99 -15.42
C LEU A 7 7.03 -7.40 -14.38
N VAL A 8 6.75 -6.50 -13.42
CA VAL A 8 5.74 -6.68 -12.38
C VAL A 8 4.54 -5.81 -12.75
N ILE A 9 3.36 -6.43 -12.91
CA ILE A 9 2.14 -5.74 -13.32
C ILE A 9 1.07 -5.95 -12.26
N GLY A 10 0.48 -4.85 -11.78
CA GLY A 10 -0.71 -4.85 -10.94
C GLY A 10 -1.87 -4.19 -11.67
N THR A 11 -2.91 -4.95 -11.99
CA THR A 11 -4.10 -4.45 -12.69
C THR A 11 -5.37 -4.85 -11.96
N GLU A 12 -6.32 -3.93 -11.92
CA GLU A 12 -7.62 -4.16 -11.30
C GLU A 12 -8.76 -3.58 -12.13
N THR A 13 -9.85 -4.32 -12.21
CA THR A 13 -11.14 -3.85 -12.72
C THR A 13 -12.21 -4.06 -11.64
N LEU A 14 -12.00 -3.40 -10.49
CA LEU A 14 -12.86 -3.54 -9.32
C LEU A 14 -14.30 -3.10 -9.60
N SER A 15 -14.49 -2.16 -10.54
CA SER A 15 -15.83 -1.76 -11.01
C SER A 15 -16.73 -2.92 -11.44
N ARG A 16 -16.14 -4.06 -11.82
CA ARG A 16 -16.87 -5.26 -12.24
C ARG A 16 -17.26 -6.20 -11.10
N VAL A 17 -16.64 -6.03 -9.93
CA VAL A 17 -16.83 -6.93 -8.78
C VAL A 17 -17.31 -6.20 -7.53
N ILE A 18 -17.62 -4.90 -7.65
CA ILE A 18 -18.26 -4.14 -6.57
C ILE A 18 -19.77 -4.38 -6.59
N ASP A 19 -20.34 -4.37 -5.39
CA ASP A 19 -21.78 -4.38 -5.20
C ASP A 19 -22.30 -2.95 -5.06
N GLN A 20 -23.11 -2.49 -6.00
CA GLN A 20 -23.68 -1.12 -5.98
C GLN A 20 -24.60 -0.87 -4.77
N TYR A 21 -25.05 -1.92 -4.09
CA TYR A 21 -25.86 -1.86 -2.88
C TYR A 21 -25.01 -1.94 -1.60
N ASP A 22 -23.68 -1.96 -1.75
CA ASP A 22 -22.74 -1.95 -0.65
C ASP A 22 -22.07 -0.59 -0.52
N ARG A 23 -22.34 0.11 0.58
CA ARG A 23 -21.75 1.41 0.85
C ARG A 23 -20.21 1.41 0.82
N ASP A 24 -19.59 0.34 1.28
CA ASP A 24 -18.14 0.23 1.34
C ASP A 24 -17.50 0.12 -0.05
N SER A 25 -18.32 -0.15 -1.09
CA SER A 25 -17.83 -0.24 -2.48
C SER A 25 -17.46 1.11 -3.10
N MET A 26 -17.89 2.24 -2.52
CA MET A 26 -17.70 3.59 -3.07
C MET A 26 -16.22 4.00 -3.22
N ILE A 27 -15.33 3.38 -2.47
CA ILE A 27 -13.90 3.73 -2.51
C ILE A 27 -13.15 3.08 -3.67
N PHE A 28 -13.67 2.01 -4.24
CA PHE A 28 -12.97 1.21 -5.23
C PHE A 28 -12.98 1.83 -6.63
N SER A 29 -11.89 1.67 -7.34
CA SER A 29 -11.70 2.12 -8.72
C SER A 29 -10.92 1.10 -9.54
N ASP A 30 -10.92 1.28 -10.84
CA ASP A 30 -10.07 0.52 -11.77
C ASP A 30 -8.71 1.19 -11.90
N GLY A 31 -7.69 0.41 -12.23
CA GLY A 31 -6.35 0.94 -12.45
C GLY A 31 -5.34 -0.13 -12.87
N ALA A 32 -4.22 0.34 -13.38
CA ALA A 32 -3.10 -0.50 -13.75
C ALA A 32 -1.77 0.21 -13.42
N GLY A 33 -0.82 -0.55 -12.92
CA GLY A 33 0.54 -0.11 -12.68
C GLY A 33 1.53 -1.19 -13.11
N ALA A 34 2.63 -0.79 -13.72
CA ALA A 34 3.68 -1.71 -14.13
C ALA A 34 5.06 -1.19 -13.70
N THR A 35 5.92 -2.09 -13.26
CA THR A 35 7.28 -1.77 -12.82
C THR A 35 8.25 -2.79 -13.40
N ILE A 36 9.36 -2.33 -13.94
CA ILE A 36 10.48 -3.17 -14.34
C ILE A 36 11.49 -3.21 -13.21
N ILE A 37 11.78 -4.40 -12.73
CA ILE A 37 12.84 -4.65 -11.75
C ILE A 37 14.00 -5.29 -12.49
N GLU A 38 15.18 -4.70 -12.40
CA GLU A 38 16.39 -5.18 -13.05
C GLU A 38 17.48 -5.47 -12.02
N ALA A 39 18.18 -6.59 -12.19
CA ALA A 39 19.40 -6.87 -11.45
C ALA A 39 20.55 -6.06 -12.06
N VAL A 40 21.08 -5.12 -11.30
CA VAL A 40 22.22 -4.30 -11.69
C VAL A 40 23.42 -4.59 -10.80
N GLU A 41 24.63 -4.49 -11.36
CA GLU A 41 25.86 -4.48 -10.55
C GLU A 41 25.98 -3.07 -9.93
N GLY A 42 26.15 -3.00 -8.63
CA GLY A 42 26.20 -1.72 -7.92
C GLY A 42 26.91 -1.81 -6.58
N SER A 43 27.19 -0.64 -6.02
CA SER A 43 27.65 -0.48 -4.65
C SER A 43 26.47 -0.41 -3.69
N ASP A 44 26.73 -0.42 -2.38
CA ASP A 44 25.70 -0.25 -1.34
C ASP A 44 24.92 1.07 -1.44
N ASP A 45 25.48 2.09 -2.14
CA ASP A 45 24.85 3.39 -2.38
C ASP A 45 24.06 3.46 -3.69
N SER A 46 23.97 2.35 -4.44
CA SER A 46 23.17 2.31 -5.66
C SER A 46 21.67 2.32 -5.36
N ALA A 47 20.87 2.83 -6.30
CA ALA A 47 19.40 2.75 -6.23
C ALA A 47 18.95 1.28 -6.15
N GLY A 48 17.89 1.02 -5.39
CA GLY A 48 17.35 -0.34 -5.30
C GLY A 48 16.62 -0.66 -4.01
N ILE A 49 16.15 -1.90 -3.93
CA ILE A 49 15.48 -2.43 -2.74
C ILE A 49 16.53 -2.73 -1.68
N ILE A 50 16.47 -2.01 -0.56
CA ILE A 50 17.38 -2.20 0.58
C ILE A 50 16.91 -3.38 1.44
N ALA A 51 15.61 -3.41 1.75
CA ALA A 51 15.00 -4.47 2.53
C ALA A 51 13.52 -4.62 2.22
N SER A 52 12.97 -5.77 2.53
CA SER A 52 11.54 -6.03 2.51
C SER A 52 11.07 -6.82 3.72
N SER A 53 9.82 -6.61 4.11
CA SER A 53 9.10 -7.39 5.12
C SER A 53 7.75 -7.80 4.56
N MET A 54 7.40 -9.06 4.79
CA MET A 54 6.11 -9.62 4.39
C MET A 54 5.52 -10.36 5.57
N GLN A 55 4.24 -10.12 5.86
CA GLN A 55 3.49 -10.76 6.95
C GLN A 55 2.16 -11.27 6.42
N SER A 56 1.74 -12.41 6.92
CA SER A 56 0.44 -13.02 6.58
C SER A 56 -0.25 -13.50 7.84
N HIS A 57 -1.47 -13.01 8.08
CA HIS A 57 -2.30 -13.39 9.23
C HIS A 57 -3.62 -13.96 8.71
N CYS A 58 -3.74 -15.28 8.67
CA CYS A 58 -4.83 -16.00 8.00
C CYS A 58 -5.64 -16.91 8.93
N ASN A 59 -5.81 -16.52 10.18
CA ASN A 59 -6.76 -17.18 11.10
C ASN A 59 -8.16 -16.58 10.90
N ASP A 60 -8.67 -15.83 11.87
CA ASP A 60 -9.97 -15.15 11.76
C ASP A 60 -9.94 -13.99 10.76
N GLU A 61 -8.77 -13.40 10.54
CA GLU A 61 -8.53 -12.30 9.61
C GLU A 61 -8.81 -12.67 8.14
N LEU A 62 -8.70 -13.96 7.79
CA LEU A 62 -9.05 -14.47 6.46
C LEU A 62 -10.46 -14.04 6.01
N LYS A 63 -11.37 -13.83 6.97
CA LYS A 63 -12.77 -13.48 6.72
C LYS A 63 -13.05 -11.97 6.70
N TYR A 64 -12.02 -11.12 6.73
CA TYR A 64 -12.20 -9.67 6.77
C TYR A 64 -12.49 -9.07 5.40
N ILE A 65 -11.88 -9.63 4.35
CA ILE A 65 -12.14 -9.27 2.95
C ILE A 65 -12.44 -10.57 2.22
N THR A 66 -13.61 -10.66 1.60
CA THR A 66 -14.11 -11.91 0.98
C THR A 66 -14.93 -11.60 -0.28
N MET A 67 -15.27 -12.64 -1.02
CA MET A 67 -16.29 -12.56 -2.08
C MET A 67 -17.62 -13.07 -1.55
N GLY A 68 -18.66 -12.21 -1.58
CA GLY A 68 -19.98 -12.47 -1.02
C GLY A 68 -21.12 -12.16 -1.96
N LYS A 69 -22.35 -12.42 -1.53
CA LYS A 69 -23.58 -12.10 -2.28
C LYS A 69 -23.83 -10.59 -2.28
N SER A 70 -24.61 -10.12 -3.26
CA SER A 70 -25.14 -8.74 -3.24
C SER A 70 -26.01 -8.50 -2.01
N TYR A 71 -26.05 -7.23 -1.57
CA TYR A 71 -27.05 -6.75 -0.61
C TYR A 71 -28.41 -6.43 -1.25
N LEU A 72 -28.50 -6.48 -2.60
CA LEU A 72 -29.78 -6.37 -3.29
C LEU A 72 -30.65 -7.60 -2.98
N PRO A 73 -31.87 -7.44 -2.45
CA PRO A 73 -32.81 -8.52 -2.28
C PRO A 73 -33.10 -9.20 -3.63
N ASN A 74 -33.08 -10.52 -3.64
CA ASN A 74 -33.35 -11.36 -4.84
C ASN A 74 -32.32 -11.21 -5.99
N ALA A 75 -31.13 -10.68 -5.73
CA ALA A 75 -30.03 -10.71 -6.68
C ALA A 75 -29.62 -12.15 -7.03
N ASP A 76 -29.04 -12.34 -8.20
CA ASP A 76 -28.54 -13.66 -8.64
C ASP A 76 -27.57 -14.22 -7.58
N PRO A 77 -27.89 -15.35 -6.95
CA PRO A 77 -27.07 -15.93 -5.90
C PRO A 77 -25.75 -16.52 -6.41
N SER A 78 -25.55 -16.67 -7.70
CA SER A 78 -24.31 -17.19 -8.31
C SER A 78 -23.24 -16.09 -8.44
N VAL A 79 -23.65 -14.82 -8.54
CA VAL A 79 -22.73 -13.68 -8.67
C VAL A 79 -22.13 -13.33 -7.30
N ARG A 80 -20.83 -13.07 -7.31
CA ARG A 80 -20.07 -12.70 -6.11
C ARG A 80 -19.45 -11.32 -6.28
N TYR A 81 -19.46 -10.58 -5.19
CA TYR A 81 -18.95 -9.24 -5.08
C TYR A 81 -17.94 -9.14 -3.94
N ILE A 82 -16.99 -8.22 -4.05
CA ILE A 82 -16.07 -7.93 -2.96
C ILE A 82 -16.86 -7.44 -1.74
N LYS A 83 -16.55 -8.02 -0.58
CA LYS A 83 -17.17 -7.67 0.70
C LYS A 83 -16.08 -7.47 1.75
N MET A 84 -16.24 -6.43 2.53
CA MET A 84 -15.25 -6.05 3.52
C MET A 84 -15.92 -5.83 4.89
N LYS A 85 -15.31 -6.36 5.94
CA LYS A 85 -15.63 -5.98 7.32
C LYS A 85 -14.83 -4.73 7.68
N GLY A 86 -15.21 -3.57 7.13
CA GLY A 86 -14.42 -2.36 7.11
C GLY A 86 -13.80 -1.98 8.46
N ARG A 87 -14.59 -2.04 9.56
CA ARG A 87 -14.08 -1.78 10.92
C ARG A 87 -12.97 -2.77 11.33
N LYS A 88 -13.13 -4.06 11.03
CA LYS A 88 -12.14 -5.09 11.36
C LYS A 88 -10.85 -4.93 10.56
N VAL A 89 -10.99 -4.62 9.27
CA VAL A 89 -9.84 -4.28 8.40
C VAL A 89 -9.11 -3.07 8.95
N TYR A 90 -9.82 -2.01 9.32
CA TYR A 90 -9.22 -0.81 9.90
C TYR A 90 -8.46 -1.10 11.21
N GLU A 91 -9.11 -1.77 12.18
CA GLU A 91 -8.50 -2.12 13.48
C GLU A 91 -7.24 -2.98 13.28
N TYR A 92 -7.32 -3.95 12.37
CA TYR A 92 -6.20 -4.81 12.01
C TYR A 92 -5.05 -4.01 11.38
N ALA A 93 -5.35 -3.17 10.41
CA ALA A 93 -4.36 -2.44 9.64
C ALA A 93 -3.61 -1.41 10.52
N ILE A 94 -4.33 -0.62 11.33
CA ILE A 94 -3.74 0.35 12.27
C ILE A 94 -2.77 -0.33 13.26
N LYS A 95 -3.06 -1.55 13.65
CA LYS A 95 -2.19 -2.30 14.56
C LYS A 95 -0.96 -2.87 13.87
N ASN A 96 -1.14 -3.48 12.70
CA ASN A 96 -0.13 -4.38 12.14
C ASN A 96 0.73 -3.73 11.03
N VAL A 97 0.21 -2.78 10.25
CA VAL A 97 0.99 -2.13 9.18
C VAL A 97 2.18 -1.34 9.74
N PRO A 98 2.05 -0.54 10.83
CA PRO A 98 3.20 0.14 11.43
C PRO A 98 4.27 -0.83 11.93
N LEU A 99 3.88 -1.99 12.46
CA LEU A 99 4.82 -3.02 12.92
C LEU A 99 5.59 -3.65 11.76
N ALA A 100 4.91 -3.90 10.64
CA ALA A 100 5.56 -4.43 9.43
C ALA A 100 6.53 -3.41 8.82
N MET A 101 6.16 -2.13 8.78
CA MET A 101 7.06 -1.06 8.34
C MET A 101 8.28 -0.94 9.28
N LYS A 102 8.06 -0.99 10.60
CA LYS A 102 9.15 -0.98 11.59
C LYS A 102 10.11 -2.14 11.37
N ALA A 103 9.59 -3.37 11.23
CA ALA A 103 10.42 -4.55 10.96
C ALA A 103 11.23 -4.42 9.66
N CYS A 104 10.66 -3.79 8.63
CA CYS A 104 11.37 -3.51 7.38
C CYS A 104 12.50 -2.49 7.59
N LEU A 105 12.26 -1.41 8.33
CA LEU A 105 13.28 -0.41 8.67
C LEU A 105 14.41 -1.01 9.50
N GLU A 106 14.08 -1.78 10.53
CA GLU A 106 15.08 -2.48 11.35
C GLU A 106 15.96 -3.41 10.50
N LYS A 107 15.34 -4.16 9.58
CA LYS A 107 16.06 -5.03 8.64
C LYS A 107 16.95 -4.25 7.66
N SER A 108 16.53 -3.05 7.27
CA SER A 108 17.29 -2.20 6.34
C SER A 108 18.43 -1.44 7.00
N GLY A 109 18.43 -1.31 8.33
CA GLY A 109 19.34 -0.43 9.07
C GLY A 109 19.07 1.06 8.87
N VAL A 110 17.94 1.42 8.23
CA VAL A 110 17.56 2.81 7.97
C VAL A 110 16.78 3.37 9.14
N ASP A 111 17.18 4.56 9.62
CA ASP A 111 16.42 5.30 10.62
C ASP A 111 15.10 5.82 10.02
N VAL A 112 14.03 5.78 10.79
CA VAL A 112 12.70 6.25 10.34
C VAL A 112 12.71 7.71 9.90
N THR A 113 13.57 8.53 10.50
CA THR A 113 13.72 9.96 10.18
C THR A 113 14.44 10.20 8.85
N ALA A 114 15.16 9.21 8.35
CA ALA A 114 15.82 9.26 7.05
C ALA A 114 14.86 8.94 5.88
N VAL A 115 13.66 8.43 6.17
CA VAL A 115 12.67 8.13 5.14
C VAL A 115 12.04 9.42 4.62
N LYS A 116 12.30 9.73 3.36
CA LYS A 116 11.81 10.94 2.68
C LYS A 116 10.31 10.92 2.41
N LYS A 117 9.78 9.78 1.97
CA LYS A 117 8.37 9.60 1.63
C LYS A 117 7.89 8.18 1.96
N PHE A 118 6.63 8.10 2.41
CA PHE A 118 5.91 6.84 2.60
C PHE A 118 4.82 6.73 1.55
N PHE A 119 4.95 5.77 0.66
CA PHE A 119 3.96 5.40 -0.35
C PHE A 119 3.09 4.28 0.19
N LEU A 120 1.91 4.64 0.65
CA LEU A 120 0.97 3.70 1.24
C LEU A 120 -0.10 3.29 0.25
N HIS A 121 -0.64 2.09 0.44
CA HIS A 121 -1.81 1.64 -0.29
C HIS A 121 -2.98 2.61 -0.05
N GLN A 122 -3.58 3.12 -1.11
CA GLN A 122 -4.59 4.16 -1.06
C GLN A 122 -5.96 3.60 -0.72
N ALA A 123 -6.16 3.19 0.54
CA ALA A 123 -7.43 2.64 1.02
C ALA A 123 -8.32 3.68 1.72
N ASN A 124 -7.72 4.51 2.58
CA ASN A 124 -8.41 5.56 3.33
C ASN A 124 -7.41 6.55 3.90
N GLU A 125 -7.52 7.84 3.57
CA GLU A 125 -6.57 8.87 3.99
C GLU A 125 -6.36 8.94 5.51
N LYS A 126 -7.45 8.92 6.30
CA LYS A 126 -7.34 8.93 7.78
C LYS A 126 -6.65 7.69 8.33
N MET A 127 -6.82 6.55 7.67
CA MET A 127 -6.15 5.32 8.04
C MET A 127 -4.65 5.41 7.76
N ASP A 128 -4.28 5.93 6.60
CA ASP A 128 -2.89 6.09 6.18
C ASP A 128 -2.15 7.08 7.09
N GLU A 129 -2.79 8.20 7.46
CA GLU A 129 -2.28 9.10 8.50
C GLU A 129 -2.08 8.39 9.85
N GLY A 130 -3.04 7.52 10.21
CA GLY A 130 -2.96 6.71 11.41
C GLY A 130 -1.76 5.77 11.41
N PHE A 131 -1.42 5.16 10.26
CA PHE A 131 -0.24 4.31 10.12
C PHE A 131 1.04 5.07 10.39
N ILE A 132 1.20 6.25 9.80
CA ILE A 132 2.40 7.07 9.97
C ILE A 132 2.53 7.56 11.42
N LYS A 133 1.45 8.06 12.02
CA LYS A 133 1.43 8.47 13.43
C LYS A 133 1.81 7.31 14.37
N ALA A 134 1.25 6.11 14.12
CA ALA A 134 1.56 4.91 14.89
C ALA A 134 3.02 4.46 14.69
N LEU A 135 3.54 4.49 13.47
CA LEU A 135 4.93 4.16 13.17
C LEU A 135 5.89 5.08 13.92
N PHE A 136 5.72 6.41 13.80
CA PHE A 136 6.58 7.38 14.48
C PHE A 136 6.52 7.24 16.00
N LYS A 137 5.34 6.93 16.55
CA LYS A 137 5.17 6.64 17.98
C LYS A 137 5.98 5.41 18.42
N LEU A 138 6.14 4.38 17.59
CA LEU A 138 6.98 3.20 17.90
C LEU A 138 8.47 3.56 18.04
N TYR A 139 8.89 4.70 17.51
CA TYR A 139 10.24 5.28 17.65
C TYR A 139 10.29 6.42 18.69
N SER A 140 9.23 6.59 19.49
CA SER A 140 9.10 7.67 20.49
C SER A 140 9.13 9.08 19.89
N ILE A 141 8.84 9.23 18.61
CA ILE A 141 8.77 10.51 17.90
C ILE A 141 7.31 10.97 17.89
N ARG A 142 7.07 12.19 18.38
CA ARG A 142 5.72 12.77 18.50
C ARG A 142 5.27 13.52 17.25
N GLU A 143 6.21 14.16 16.57
CA GLU A 143 5.93 15.00 15.41
C GLU A 143 6.21 14.22 14.12
N VAL A 144 5.20 14.16 13.27
CA VAL A 144 5.33 13.59 11.92
C VAL A 144 5.66 14.74 10.96
N PRO A 145 6.70 14.63 10.13
CA PRO A 145 7.02 15.64 9.13
C PRO A 145 5.85 15.90 8.19
N LYS A 146 5.66 17.16 7.80
CA LYS A 146 4.66 17.52 6.78
C LYS A 146 5.02 16.92 5.44
N ASP A 147 4.01 16.67 4.62
CA ASP A 147 4.16 16.18 3.23
C ASP A 147 5.00 14.90 3.09
N ILE A 148 5.12 14.10 4.19
CA ILE A 148 5.88 12.85 4.17
C ILE A 148 5.14 11.74 3.43
N MET A 149 3.82 11.86 3.30
CA MET A 149 2.93 10.86 2.71
C MET A 149 2.17 11.47 1.53
N PRO A 150 2.54 11.16 0.27
CA PRO A 150 1.76 11.54 -0.89
C PRO A 150 0.40 10.83 -0.90
N MET A 151 -0.62 11.49 -1.46
CA MET A 151 -2.00 11.01 -1.46
C MET A 151 -2.66 11.26 -2.83
N SER A 152 -3.35 10.26 -3.35
CA SER A 152 -4.09 10.34 -4.62
C SER A 152 -5.53 9.81 -4.53
N ILE A 153 -5.92 9.24 -3.39
CA ILE A 153 -7.21 8.56 -3.22
C ILE A 153 -8.42 9.46 -3.54
N HIS A 154 -8.35 10.74 -3.22
CA HIS A 154 -9.43 11.70 -3.46
C HIS A 154 -9.69 11.96 -4.95
N LYS A 155 -8.74 11.63 -5.84
CA LYS A 155 -8.87 11.76 -7.30
C LYS A 155 -9.04 10.41 -7.98
N LEU A 156 -8.31 9.40 -7.54
CA LEU A 156 -8.17 8.13 -8.26
C LEU A 156 -8.86 6.96 -7.55
N GLY A 157 -9.29 7.14 -6.30
CA GLY A 157 -9.89 6.05 -5.53
C GLY A 157 -8.88 4.96 -5.15
N ASN A 158 -9.42 3.81 -4.74
CA ASN A 158 -8.65 2.62 -4.40
C ASN A 158 -8.67 1.63 -5.57
N SER A 159 -7.65 1.65 -6.39
CA SER A 159 -7.42 0.69 -7.48
C SER A 159 -6.58 -0.53 -7.03
N SER A 160 -6.67 -0.92 -5.75
CA SER A 160 -6.01 -2.11 -5.19
C SER A 160 -4.51 -2.15 -5.48
N VAL A 161 -4.03 -3.17 -6.20
CA VAL A 161 -2.61 -3.38 -6.51
C VAL A 161 -1.98 -2.26 -7.34
N ALA A 162 -2.77 -1.45 -8.03
CA ALA A 162 -2.29 -0.35 -8.85
C ALA A 162 -2.04 0.95 -8.07
N THR A 163 -2.51 1.07 -6.81
CA THR A 163 -2.44 2.32 -6.04
C THR A 163 -1.01 2.81 -5.80
N ILE A 164 -0.13 1.95 -5.33
CA ILE A 164 1.26 2.32 -5.00
C ILE A 164 2.08 2.65 -6.26
N PRO A 165 2.12 1.82 -7.32
CA PRO A 165 2.88 2.17 -8.51
C PRO A 165 2.36 3.43 -9.20
N THR A 166 1.04 3.64 -9.23
CA THR A 166 0.44 4.89 -9.74
C THR A 166 0.88 6.10 -8.91
N LEU A 167 0.80 6.02 -7.58
CA LEU A 167 1.18 7.11 -6.70
C LEU A 167 2.67 7.46 -6.83
N TYR A 168 3.52 6.45 -6.91
CA TYR A 168 4.96 6.64 -7.12
C TYR A 168 5.26 7.31 -8.46
N ASP A 169 4.62 6.88 -9.54
CA ASP A 169 4.76 7.47 -10.88
C ASP A 169 4.32 8.95 -10.91
N LEU A 170 3.19 9.28 -10.28
CA LEU A 170 2.72 10.67 -10.15
C LEU A 170 3.75 11.57 -9.43
N VAL A 171 4.38 11.08 -8.37
CA VAL A 171 5.44 11.82 -7.68
C VAL A 171 6.68 11.95 -8.56
N LYS A 172 7.11 10.88 -9.24
CA LYS A 172 8.28 10.90 -10.14
C LYS A 172 8.10 11.83 -11.34
N ARG A 173 6.87 12.01 -11.82
CA ARG A 173 6.53 12.97 -12.90
C ARG A 173 6.33 14.39 -12.40
N GLY A 174 6.36 14.64 -11.08
CA GLY A 174 6.12 15.96 -10.50
C GLY A 174 4.65 16.41 -10.56
N GLU A 175 3.70 15.49 -10.75
CA GLU A 175 2.26 15.78 -10.81
C GLU A 175 1.65 16.03 -9.42
N LEU A 176 2.39 15.76 -8.36
CA LEU A 176 2.06 16.10 -6.97
C LEU A 176 3.04 17.15 -6.44
N SER A 177 2.68 18.41 -6.53
CA SER A 177 3.56 19.58 -6.35
C SER A 177 4.35 19.62 -5.03
N ASN A 178 3.80 19.07 -3.94
CA ASN A 178 4.45 19.05 -2.63
C ASN A 178 5.32 17.81 -2.40
N HIS A 179 5.45 16.95 -3.42
CA HIS A 179 6.16 15.68 -3.28
C HIS A 179 7.21 15.54 -4.38
N GLN A 180 8.47 15.63 -3.99
CA GLN A 180 9.60 15.46 -4.90
C GLN A 180 10.54 14.39 -4.36
N LEU A 181 11.21 13.69 -5.27
CA LEU A 181 12.23 12.69 -4.96
C LEU A 181 13.49 12.97 -5.75
N GLU A 182 14.62 12.88 -5.06
CA GLU A 182 15.96 13.00 -5.64
C GLU A 182 16.67 11.63 -5.59
N ARG A 183 17.72 11.51 -6.39
CA ARG A 183 18.58 10.32 -6.35
C ARG A 183 19.21 10.17 -4.96
N GLY A 184 19.11 8.98 -4.39
CA GLY A 184 19.60 8.68 -3.05
C GLY A 184 18.56 8.82 -1.94
N ASP A 185 17.41 9.44 -2.20
CA ASP A 185 16.31 9.51 -1.23
C ASP A 185 15.85 8.11 -0.84
N ILE A 186 15.56 7.93 0.46
CA ILE A 186 14.98 6.69 0.95
C ILE A 186 13.46 6.84 0.98
N VAL A 187 12.77 5.84 0.43
CA VAL A 187 11.31 5.76 0.47
C VAL A 187 10.85 4.42 1.04
N MET A 188 9.67 4.43 1.63
CA MET A 188 9.00 3.25 2.14
C MET A 188 7.72 3.00 1.35
N PHE A 189 7.56 1.81 0.79
CA PHE A 189 6.29 1.33 0.27
C PHE A 189 5.65 0.41 1.29
N ALA A 190 4.34 0.57 1.54
CA ALA A 190 3.62 -0.37 2.41
C ALA A 190 2.19 -0.59 1.94
N SER A 191 1.74 -1.83 2.00
CA SER A 191 0.39 -2.22 1.61
C SER A 191 -0.20 -3.26 2.56
N VAL A 192 -1.52 -3.27 2.65
CA VAL A 192 -2.31 -4.30 3.32
C VAL A 192 -3.43 -4.75 2.39
N GLY A 193 -3.68 -6.04 2.34
CA GLY A 193 -4.72 -6.62 1.50
C GLY A 193 -5.34 -7.86 2.12
N ALA A 194 -6.25 -8.47 1.35
CA ALA A 194 -6.93 -9.69 1.78
C ALA A 194 -5.95 -10.79 2.18
N GLY A 195 -6.38 -11.60 3.15
CA GLY A 195 -5.59 -12.72 3.57
C GLY A 195 -5.45 -12.88 5.08
N MET A 196 -5.17 -11.91 5.97
CA MET A 196 -4.69 -10.54 5.65
C MET A 196 -3.19 -10.56 5.42
N ASN A 197 -2.75 -9.94 4.36
CA ASN A 197 -1.33 -9.85 4.01
C ASN A 197 -0.86 -8.40 4.12
N ILE A 198 0.38 -8.21 4.60
CA ILE A 198 1.05 -6.91 4.68
C ILE A 198 2.41 -7.01 4.03
N ASN A 199 2.74 -6.05 3.21
CA ASN A 199 4.07 -5.92 2.61
C ASN A 199 4.64 -4.54 2.93
N ALA A 200 5.94 -4.49 3.20
CA ALA A 200 6.71 -3.26 3.34
C ALA A 200 8.04 -3.39 2.60
N ILE A 201 8.44 -2.35 1.88
CA ILE A 201 9.69 -2.32 1.11
C ILE A 201 10.39 -1.00 1.42
N CYS A 202 11.63 -1.06 1.88
CA CYS A 202 12.53 0.08 1.97
C CYS A 202 13.35 0.15 0.68
N TYR A 203 13.32 1.32 0.02
CA TYR A 203 13.89 1.50 -1.31
C TYR A 203 14.70 2.80 -1.37
N ARG A 204 15.84 2.78 -2.07
CA ARG A 204 16.64 3.95 -2.41
C ARG A 204 16.38 4.35 -3.86
N VAL A 205 16.02 5.62 -4.07
CA VAL A 205 15.69 6.20 -5.38
C VAL A 205 16.93 6.41 -6.25
#